data_bb73fd37e4687b0cd7fa621516d34d26
#
_entry.id   bb73fd37e4687b0cd7fa621516d34d26
#
_cell.length_a   1.000
_cell.length_b   1.000
_cell.length_c   1.000
_cell.angle_alpha   90.00
_cell.angle_beta   90.00
_cell.angle_gamma   90.00
#
_symmetry.space_group_name_H-M   'P 1'
#
loop_
_entity.id
_entity.type
_entity.pdbx_description
1 polymer ?
#
loop_
_entity_poly.entity_id
_entity_poly.type
_entity_poly.pdbx_seq_one_letter_code
_entity_poly.pdbx_strand_id
1 'polypeptide(L)'
;MTGALSLRFSTQAQLTFRRITGELSDLQQQISTGAKAHDLHGFGGGSARLLSAQSSKASAAARGSVINQLDARFGVQAAALGQVSNASSLLALSVREAVAGNDGRGIVTELDLSFDSIVSGLNQTWNGQPLFAGERQGAGPIKISSLAQLQAAATPEDVFDEAVRRQTIDLGSGAPIELAAKASE
;
A
#
# COMPACT_ATOMS: atom_id res chain seq x y z
N MET A 1 -64.39 47.49 -2.15
CA MET A 1 -63.13 47.09 -2.81
C MET A 1 -61.91 47.05 -1.90
N THR A 2 -62.01 47.33 -0.61
CA THR A 2 -60.88 47.41 0.36
C THR A 2 -60.44 46.08 0.94
N GLY A 3 -61.30 45.05 0.96
CA GLY A 3 -60.97 43.72 1.55
C GLY A 3 -59.99 42.84 0.77
N ALA A 4 -59.92 42.98 -0.57
CA ALA A 4 -59.04 42.20 -1.42
C ALA A 4 -57.57 42.72 -1.36
N LEU A 5 -57.37 44.00 -1.11
CA LEU A 5 -56.03 44.59 -0.95
C LEU A 5 -55.40 44.22 0.39
N SER A 6 -56.17 44.20 1.48
CA SER A 6 -55.67 43.80 2.81
C SER A 6 -55.29 42.34 2.88
N LEU A 7 -56.04 41.45 2.22
CA LEU A 7 -55.69 40.01 2.10
C LEU A 7 -54.43 39.77 1.30
N ARG A 8 -54.18 40.49 0.24
CA ARG A 8 -52.94 40.39 -0.55
C ARG A 8 -51.72 40.91 0.23
N PHE A 9 -51.88 42.01 0.98
CA PHE A 9 -50.82 42.54 1.85
C PHE A 9 -50.45 41.57 2.97
N SER A 10 -51.43 40.92 3.62
CA SER A 10 -51.17 39.97 4.69
C SER A 10 -50.50 38.69 4.17
N THR A 11 -50.90 38.19 2.99
CA THR A 11 -50.27 37.01 2.37
C THR A 11 -48.82 37.31 1.95
N GLN A 12 -48.57 38.47 1.35
CA GLN A 12 -47.24 38.91 0.98
C GLN A 12 -46.31 39.05 2.19
N ALA A 13 -46.81 39.67 3.28
CA ALA A 13 -46.08 39.81 4.53
C ALA A 13 -45.74 38.45 5.15
N GLN A 14 -46.69 37.50 5.15
CA GLN A 14 -46.43 36.14 5.66
C GLN A 14 -45.38 35.37 4.82
N LEU A 15 -45.41 35.51 3.51
CA LEU A 15 -44.42 34.89 2.63
C LEU A 15 -43.01 35.46 2.86
N THR A 16 -42.94 36.79 3.01
CA THR A 16 -41.67 37.49 3.33
C THR A 16 -41.13 37.05 4.69
N PHE A 17 -42.00 36.95 5.69
CA PHE A 17 -41.61 36.53 7.04
C PHE A 17 -41.08 35.12 7.08
N ARG A 18 -41.77 34.15 6.37
CA ARG A 18 -41.30 32.78 6.24
C ARG A 18 -39.94 32.70 5.54
N ARG A 19 -39.71 33.50 4.50
CA ARG A 19 -38.43 33.57 3.83
C ARG A 19 -37.32 34.06 4.74
N ILE A 20 -37.54 35.17 5.47
CA ILE A 20 -36.55 35.74 6.41
C ILE A 20 -36.23 34.75 7.53
N THR A 21 -37.24 34.06 8.09
CA THR A 21 -37.02 33.06 9.15
C THR A 21 -36.25 31.86 8.64
N GLY A 22 -36.48 31.42 7.41
CA GLY A 22 -35.69 30.37 6.75
C GLY A 22 -34.23 30.79 6.57
N GLU A 23 -33.99 31.97 5.99
CA GLU A 23 -32.66 32.53 5.78
C GLU A 23 -31.90 32.73 7.12
N LEU A 24 -32.58 33.14 8.17
CA LEU A 24 -31.98 33.29 9.51
C LEU A 24 -31.58 31.94 10.10
N SER A 25 -32.44 30.92 9.96
CA SER A 25 -32.15 29.57 10.40
C SER A 25 -30.93 28.97 9.66
N ASP A 26 -30.87 29.15 8.34
CA ASP A 26 -29.74 28.71 7.52
C ASP A 26 -28.43 29.39 7.93
N LEU A 27 -28.48 30.73 8.19
CA LEU A 27 -27.32 31.48 8.65
C LEU A 27 -26.84 31.02 10.04
N GLN A 28 -27.79 30.80 10.97
CA GLN A 28 -27.45 30.25 12.30
C GLN A 28 -26.77 28.88 12.21
N GLN A 29 -27.26 28.02 11.31
CA GLN A 29 -26.70 26.72 11.08
C GLN A 29 -25.30 26.79 10.43
N GLN A 30 -25.12 27.73 9.46
CA GLN A 30 -23.80 28.00 8.87
C GLN A 30 -22.78 28.47 9.92
N ILE A 31 -23.18 29.35 10.82
CA ILE A 31 -22.33 29.87 11.91
C ILE A 31 -21.98 28.71 12.88
N SER A 32 -22.97 27.91 13.25
CA SER A 32 -22.80 26.79 14.19
C SER A 32 -21.89 25.70 13.66
N THR A 33 -22.00 25.38 12.37
CA THR A 33 -21.27 24.28 11.74
C THR A 33 -19.98 24.73 11.04
N GLY A 34 -19.81 26.04 10.79
CA GLY A 34 -18.73 26.58 9.97
C GLY A 34 -18.81 26.16 8.48
N ALA A 35 -19.88 25.49 8.06
CA ALA A 35 -20.11 25.04 6.70
C ALA A 35 -21.04 26.00 5.95
N LYS A 36 -20.67 26.35 4.71
CA LYS A 36 -21.46 27.28 3.87
C LYS A 36 -22.82 26.69 3.48
N ALA A 37 -22.93 25.37 3.33
CA ALA A 37 -24.16 24.67 3.03
C ALA A 37 -24.02 23.19 3.41
N HIS A 38 -25.14 22.50 3.62
CA HIS A 38 -25.20 21.09 3.97
C HIS A 38 -25.40 20.19 2.73
N ASP A 39 -25.81 20.76 1.62
CA ASP A 39 -26.07 20.08 0.36
C ASP A 39 -25.43 20.82 -0.82
N LEU A 40 -25.42 20.14 -1.98
CA LEU A 40 -24.87 20.70 -3.21
C LEU A 40 -25.71 21.87 -3.75
N HIS A 41 -26.99 21.93 -3.39
CA HIS A 41 -27.90 22.96 -3.84
C HIS A 41 -27.51 24.35 -3.27
N GLY A 42 -27.08 24.38 -2.02
CA GLY A 42 -26.62 25.60 -1.36
C GLY A 42 -25.29 26.15 -1.90
N PHE A 43 -24.54 25.38 -2.68
CA PHE A 43 -23.33 25.84 -3.37
C PHE A 43 -23.61 26.42 -4.76
N GLY A 44 -24.83 26.27 -5.32
CA GLY A 44 -25.20 26.80 -6.63
C GLY A 44 -24.18 26.44 -7.73
N GLY A 45 -23.69 27.42 -8.48
CA GLY A 45 -22.68 27.23 -9.52
C GLY A 45 -21.30 26.74 -9.03
N GLY A 46 -21.06 26.73 -7.70
CA GLY A 46 -19.84 26.20 -7.07
C GLY A 46 -19.87 24.68 -6.83
N SER A 47 -21.03 24.02 -6.97
CA SER A 47 -21.21 22.60 -6.69
C SER A 47 -20.30 21.70 -7.54
N ALA A 48 -20.12 22.01 -8.82
CA ALA A 48 -19.23 21.27 -9.72
C ALA A 48 -17.76 21.35 -9.25
N ARG A 49 -17.30 22.51 -8.80
CA ARG A 49 -15.94 22.67 -8.25
C ARG A 49 -15.78 21.93 -6.95
N LEU A 50 -16.80 21.93 -6.08
CA LEU A 50 -16.78 21.16 -4.83
C LEU A 50 -16.66 19.66 -5.10
N LEU A 51 -17.48 19.11 -5.99
CA LEU A 51 -17.42 17.71 -6.40
C LEU A 51 -16.06 17.34 -7.01
N SER A 52 -15.51 18.17 -7.88
CA SER A 52 -14.17 17.97 -8.43
C SER A 52 -13.10 17.98 -7.34
N ALA A 53 -13.16 18.91 -6.40
CA ALA A 53 -12.23 18.98 -5.27
C ALA A 53 -12.36 17.75 -4.33
N GLN A 54 -13.59 17.30 -4.05
CA GLN A 54 -13.84 16.10 -3.27
C GLN A 54 -13.32 14.83 -3.97
N SER A 55 -13.55 14.71 -5.29
CA SER A 55 -13.01 13.61 -6.09
C SER A 55 -11.48 13.60 -6.08
N SER A 56 -10.85 14.77 -6.27
CA SER A 56 -9.38 14.90 -6.21
C SER A 56 -8.84 14.54 -4.83
N LYS A 57 -9.51 14.99 -3.75
CA LYS A 57 -9.15 14.64 -2.37
C LYS A 57 -9.27 13.14 -2.12
N ALA A 58 -10.37 12.51 -2.56
CA ALA A 58 -10.58 11.06 -2.41
C ALA A 58 -9.51 10.27 -3.19
N SER A 59 -9.19 10.67 -4.42
CA SER A 59 -8.13 10.05 -5.22
C SER A 59 -6.75 10.21 -4.56
N ALA A 60 -6.44 11.39 -4.02
CA ALA A 60 -5.20 11.62 -3.30
C ALA A 60 -5.10 10.77 -2.02
N ALA A 61 -6.19 10.66 -1.26
CA ALA A 61 -6.25 9.82 -0.06
C ALA A 61 -6.07 8.32 -0.39
N ALA A 62 -6.73 7.84 -1.47
CA ALA A 62 -6.56 6.47 -1.95
C ALA A 62 -5.10 6.17 -2.35
N ARG A 63 -4.47 7.08 -3.11
CA ARG A 63 -3.04 6.97 -3.46
C ARG A 63 -2.16 6.97 -2.22
N GLY A 64 -2.41 7.84 -1.24
CA GLY A 64 -1.68 7.86 0.03
C GLY A 64 -1.77 6.53 0.77
N SER A 65 -2.95 5.90 0.80
CA SER A 65 -3.13 4.58 1.38
C SER A 65 -2.30 3.50 0.67
N VAL A 66 -2.29 3.52 -0.67
CA VAL A 66 -1.47 2.58 -1.46
C VAL A 66 0.02 2.79 -1.21
N ILE A 67 0.48 4.04 -1.16
CA ILE A 67 1.90 4.36 -0.86
C ILE A 67 2.29 3.83 0.53
N ASN A 68 1.47 4.02 1.56
CA ASN A 68 1.74 3.51 2.90
C ASN A 68 1.81 1.96 2.92
N GLN A 69 0.97 1.27 2.15
CA GLN A 69 1.04 -0.18 2.01
C GLN A 69 2.32 -0.63 1.30
N LEU A 70 2.75 0.10 0.27
CA LEU A 70 4.00 -0.16 -0.44
C LEU A 70 5.22 0.06 0.48
N ASP A 71 5.22 1.13 1.25
CA ASP A 71 6.30 1.43 2.20
C ASP A 71 6.45 0.31 3.24
N ALA A 72 5.33 -0.14 3.82
CA ALA A 72 5.32 -1.28 4.73
C ALA A 72 5.81 -2.58 4.06
N ARG A 73 5.40 -2.84 2.82
CA ARG A 73 5.89 -3.98 2.04
C ARG A 73 7.39 -3.92 1.79
N PHE A 74 7.90 -2.77 1.36
CA PHE A 74 9.33 -2.55 1.15
C PHE A 74 10.14 -2.66 2.45
N GLY A 75 9.56 -2.25 3.58
CA GLY A 75 10.15 -2.47 4.90
C GLY A 75 10.38 -3.95 5.22
N VAL A 76 9.37 -4.80 4.98
CA VAL A 76 9.50 -6.25 5.15
C VAL A 76 10.51 -6.85 4.16
N GLN A 77 10.51 -6.39 2.92
CA GLN A 77 11.45 -6.83 1.89
C GLN A 77 12.90 -6.47 2.25
N ALA A 78 13.14 -5.26 2.72
CA ALA A 78 14.45 -4.82 3.19
C ALA A 78 14.94 -5.64 4.40
N ALA A 79 14.04 -5.96 5.34
CA ALA A 79 14.36 -6.82 6.47
C ALA A 79 14.73 -8.25 6.01
N ALA A 80 13.99 -8.82 5.06
CA ALA A 80 14.28 -10.13 4.48
C ALA A 80 15.65 -10.16 3.78
N LEU A 81 15.96 -9.15 2.96
CA LEU A 81 17.27 -9.02 2.33
C LEU A 81 18.39 -8.79 3.36
N GLY A 82 18.12 -8.05 4.42
CA GLY A 82 19.03 -7.90 5.56
C GLY A 82 19.35 -9.24 6.23
N GLN A 83 18.33 -10.09 6.41
CA GLN A 83 18.52 -11.46 6.93
C GLN A 83 19.43 -12.30 6.01
N VAL A 84 19.18 -12.28 4.70
CA VAL A 84 20.00 -12.98 3.70
C VAL A 84 21.46 -12.48 3.74
N SER A 85 21.65 -11.16 3.76
CA SER A 85 22.97 -10.54 3.82
C SER A 85 23.72 -10.91 5.09
N ASN A 86 23.05 -10.91 6.24
CA ASN A 86 23.66 -11.27 7.52
C ASN A 86 24.04 -12.77 7.54
N ALA A 87 23.16 -13.66 7.08
CA ALA A 87 23.45 -15.09 6.99
C ALA A 87 24.68 -15.37 6.11
N SER A 88 24.75 -14.73 4.94
CA SER A 88 25.87 -14.85 4.01
C SER A 88 27.18 -14.30 4.61
N SER A 89 27.10 -13.20 5.35
CA SER A 89 28.29 -12.59 5.99
C SER A 89 28.83 -13.46 7.14
N LEU A 90 27.95 -14.03 7.97
CA LEU A 90 28.31 -14.96 9.03
C LEU A 90 28.95 -16.23 8.45
N LEU A 91 28.35 -16.80 7.43
CA LEU A 91 28.91 -17.95 6.75
C LEU A 91 30.32 -17.66 6.18
N ALA A 92 30.49 -16.50 5.53
CA ALA A 92 31.79 -16.11 4.99
C ALA A 92 32.86 -15.95 6.10
N LEU A 93 32.47 -15.46 7.29
CA LEU A 93 33.35 -15.36 8.45
C LEU A 93 33.71 -16.76 8.96
N SER A 94 32.74 -17.63 9.19
CA SER A 94 32.95 -19.02 9.66
C SER A 94 33.87 -19.80 8.73
N VAL A 95 33.70 -19.64 7.41
CA VAL A 95 34.58 -20.28 6.42
C VAL A 95 36.03 -19.77 6.54
N ARG A 96 36.23 -18.45 6.71
CA ARG A 96 37.57 -17.86 6.88
C ARG A 96 38.23 -18.34 8.15
N GLU A 97 37.51 -18.42 9.25
CA GLU A 97 37.99 -18.90 10.54
C GLU A 97 38.38 -20.40 10.46
N ALA A 98 37.55 -21.22 9.83
CA ALA A 98 37.84 -22.64 9.61
C ALA A 98 39.09 -22.86 8.76
N VAL A 99 39.27 -22.07 7.71
CA VAL A 99 40.48 -22.13 6.87
C VAL A 99 41.73 -21.67 7.65
N ALA A 100 41.63 -20.56 8.40
CA ALA A 100 42.75 -20.04 9.18
C ALA A 100 43.14 -20.96 10.32
N GLY A 101 42.17 -21.61 10.99
CA GLY A 101 42.38 -22.55 12.07
C GLY A 101 42.71 -23.98 11.62
N ASN A 102 42.63 -24.26 10.32
CA ASN A 102 42.68 -25.62 9.72
C ASN A 102 41.74 -26.62 10.41
N ASP A 103 40.59 -26.13 10.86
CA ASP A 103 39.55 -26.89 11.54
C ASP A 103 38.18 -26.62 10.90
N GLY A 104 37.70 -27.59 10.12
CA GLY A 104 36.39 -27.54 9.45
C GLY A 104 35.24 -28.12 10.29
N ARG A 105 35.47 -28.41 11.57
CA ARG A 105 34.43 -28.93 12.44
C ARG A 105 33.36 -27.84 12.66
N GLY A 106 32.11 -28.19 12.46
CA GLY A 106 30.97 -27.29 12.60
C GLY A 106 30.62 -26.49 11.36
N ILE A 107 31.46 -26.40 10.33
CA ILE A 107 31.18 -25.60 9.13
C ILE A 107 29.96 -26.12 8.37
N VAL A 108 29.71 -27.43 8.38
CA VAL A 108 28.53 -28.02 7.73
C VAL A 108 27.24 -27.56 8.43
N THR A 109 27.26 -27.54 9.76
CA THR A 109 26.12 -27.05 10.54
C THR A 109 25.87 -25.55 10.30
N GLU A 110 26.93 -24.75 10.23
CA GLU A 110 26.85 -23.32 9.93
C GLU A 110 26.33 -23.07 8.52
N LEU A 111 26.74 -23.89 7.56
CA LEU A 111 26.23 -23.84 6.20
C LEU A 111 24.74 -24.19 6.13
N ASP A 112 24.29 -25.23 6.85
CA ASP A 112 22.86 -25.57 6.93
C ASP A 112 22.03 -24.45 7.55
N LEU A 113 22.48 -23.88 8.66
CA LEU A 113 21.79 -22.75 9.33
C LEU A 113 21.73 -21.50 8.43
N SER A 114 22.82 -21.20 7.75
CA SER A 114 22.87 -20.06 6.82
C SER A 114 21.96 -20.30 5.62
N PHE A 115 21.94 -21.52 5.08
CA PHE A 115 21.04 -21.91 3.99
C PHE A 115 19.57 -21.75 4.40
N ASP A 116 19.18 -22.30 5.57
CA ASP A 116 17.80 -22.20 6.08
C ASP A 116 17.39 -20.73 6.28
N SER A 117 18.31 -19.91 6.78
CA SER A 117 18.08 -18.48 6.97
C SER A 117 17.86 -17.74 5.65
N ILE A 118 18.66 -18.06 4.61
CA ILE A 118 18.54 -17.49 3.27
C ILE A 118 17.22 -17.93 2.62
N VAL A 119 16.89 -19.23 2.66
CA VAL A 119 15.64 -19.77 2.12
C VAL A 119 14.42 -19.12 2.81
N SER A 120 14.47 -19.00 4.14
CA SER A 120 13.43 -18.36 4.91
C SER A 120 13.26 -16.88 4.54
N GLY A 121 14.38 -16.14 4.39
CA GLY A 121 14.36 -14.73 3.99
C GLY A 121 13.78 -14.54 2.59
N LEU A 122 14.20 -15.33 1.61
CA LEU A 122 13.70 -15.23 0.23
C LEU A 122 12.27 -15.75 0.06
N ASN A 123 11.79 -16.65 0.93
CA ASN A 123 10.40 -17.13 0.93
C ASN A 123 9.45 -16.25 1.78
N GLN A 124 9.90 -15.08 2.24
CA GLN A 124 9.06 -14.14 2.98
C GLN A 124 7.84 -13.70 2.17
N THR A 125 6.72 -13.52 2.87
CA THR A 125 5.45 -13.12 2.28
C THR A 125 4.93 -11.81 2.91
N TRP A 126 4.18 -11.06 2.14
CA TRP A 126 3.40 -9.90 2.59
C TRP A 126 1.93 -10.09 2.22
N ASN A 127 1.05 -10.09 3.21
CA ASN A 127 -0.39 -10.37 3.02
C ASN A 127 -0.65 -11.67 2.22
N GLY A 128 0.14 -12.73 2.48
CA GLY A 128 0.03 -14.01 1.79
C GLY A 128 0.61 -14.05 0.37
N GLN A 129 1.22 -12.95 -0.09
CA GLN A 129 1.89 -12.87 -1.39
C GLN A 129 3.40 -12.96 -1.20
N PRO A 130 4.11 -13.81 -1.95
CA PRO A 130 5.57 -13.88 -1.88
C PRO A 130 6.20 -12.56 -2.34
N LEU A 131 7.25 -12.15 -1.64
CA LEU A 131 7.91 -10.87 -1.92
C LEU A 131 8.85 -10.93 -3.13
N PHE A 132 9.41 -12.11 -3.42
CA PHE A 132 10.50 -12.28 -4.39
C PHE A 132 10.16 -13.25 -5.55
N ALA A 133 8.88 -13.62 -5.72
CA ALA A 133 8.44 -14.54 -6.78
C ALA A 133 7.98 -13.83 -8.08
N GLY A 134 8.15 -12.50 -8.18
CA GLY A 134 7.61 -11.71 -9.28
C GLY A 134 6.08 -11.70 -9.30
N GLU A 135 5.45 -11.84 -10.46
CA GLU A 135 3.98 -11.88 -10.60
C GLU A 135 3.35 -13.20 -10.11
N ARG A 136 4.16 -14.19 -9.71
CA ARG A 136 3.66 -15.48 -9.25
C ARG A 136 2.99 -15.36 -7.88
N GLN A 137 1.85 -16.02 -7.73
CA GLN A 137 1.11 -16.10 -6.49
C GLN A 137 1.22 -17.49 -5.86
N GLY A 138 1.11 -17.57 -4.55
CA GLY A 138 1.06 -18.83 -3.82
C GLY A 138 2.33 -19.15 -3.05
N ALA A 139 3.09 -20.15 -3.48
CA ALA A 139 4.30 -20.59 -2.78
C ALA A 139 5.45 -19.57 -2.92
N GLY A 140 6.42 -19.64 -2.00
CA GLY A 140 7.65 -18.86 -2.09
C GLY A 140 8.46 -19.19 -3.35
N PRO A 141 9.40 -18.31 -3.73
CA PRO A 141 10.19 -18.48 -4.94
C PRO A 141 11.21 -19.62 -4.86
N ILE A 142 11.56 -20.10 -3.67
CA ILE A 142 12.54 -21.17 -3.51
C ILE A 142 11.83 -22.51 -3.25
N LYS A 143 12.09 -23.49 -4.11
CA LYS A 143 11.50 -24.83 -4.06
C LYS A 143 12.26 -25.81 -3.18
N ILE A 144 13.56 -25.59 -3.05
CA ILE A 144 14.46 -26.49 -2.31
C ILE A 144 14.42 -26.20 -0.81
N SER A 145 14.57 -27.24 0.00
CA SER A 145 14.54 -27.16 1.46
C SER A 145 15.79 -27.74 2.12
N SER A 146 16.82 -28.13 1.36
CA SER A 146 18.06 -28.66 1.91
C SER A 146 19.25 -28.41 0.99
N LEU A 147 20.45 -28.39 1.55
CA LEU A 147 21.71 -28.34 0.78
C LEU A 147 21.89 -29.49 -0.17
N ALA A 148 21.40 -30.67 0.19
CA ALA A 148 21.47 -31.86 -0.70
C ALA A 148 20.66 -31.63 -1.98
N GLN A 149 19.47 -30.99 -1.87
CA GLN A 149 18.66 -30.61 -3.04
C GLN A 149 19.37 -29.55 -3.88
N LEU A 150 20.03 -28.55 -3.21
CA LEU A 150 20.81 -27.54 -3.93
C LEU A 150 21.96 -28.16 -4.72
N GLN A 151 22.68 -29.14 -4.15
CA GLN A 151 23.77 -29.86 -4.84
C GLN A 151 23.27 -30.74 -6.01
N ALA A 152 22.03 -31.23 -5.94
CA ALA A 152 21.42 -32.02 -6.98
C ALA A 152 20.80 -31.18 -8.10
N ALA A 153 20.58 -29.88 -7.87
CA ALA A 153 20.02 -28.97 -8.87
C ALA A 153 21.02 -28.75 -10.01
N ALA A 154 20.58 -28.95 -11.24
CA ALA A 154 21.39 -28.76 -12.43
C ALA A 154 21.22 -27.39 -13.05
N THR A 155 20.05 -26.78 -12.84
CA THR A 155 19.69 -25.48 -13.42
C THR A 155 19.08 -24.54 -12.33
N PRO A 156 19.11 -23.22 -12.54
CA PRO A 156 18.43 -22.29 -11.64
C PRO A 156 16.92 -22.58 -11.50
N GLU A 157 16.28 -23.10 -12.55
CA GLU A 157 14.86 -23.44 -12.56
C GLU A 157 14.53 -24.61 -11.61
N ASP A 158 15.51 -25.42 -11.26
CA ASP A 158 15.34 -26.48 -10.25
C ASP A 158 15.25 -25.91 -8.84
N VAL A 159 15.88 -24.75 -8.63
CA VAL A 159 15.95 -24.05 -7.34
C VAL A 159 14.81 -23.06 -7.19
N PHE A 160 14.54 -22.27 -8.25
CA PHE A 160 13.61 -21.16 -8.21
C PHE A 160 12.28 -21.48 -8.90
N ASP A 161 11.20 -20.99 -8.34
CA ASP A 161 9.84 -21.06 -8.84
C ASP A 161 9.23 -19.65 -8.88
N GLU A 162 9.67 -18.86 -9.81
CA GLU A 162 9.30 -17.45 -9.95
C GLU A 162 8.74 -17.12 -11.32
N ALA A 163 8.00 -16.02 -11.43
CA ALA A 163 7.51 -15.55 -12.71
C ALA A 163 8.63 -14.89 -13.52
N VAL A 164 8.50 -14.96 -14.85
CA VAL A 164 9.42 -14.25 -15.75
C VAL A 164 9.35 -12.73 -15.54
N ARG A 165 8.14 -12.21 -15.24
CA ARG A 165 7.91 -10.78 -15.03
C ARG A 165 8.01 -10.42 -13.56
N ARG A 166 8.57 -9.23 -13.30
CA ARG A 166 8.51 -8.59 -11.99
C ARG A 166 7.10 -8.07 -11.74
N GLN A 167 6.68 -8.09 -10.49
CA GLN A 167 5.42 -7.49 -10.10
C GLN A 167 5.50 -5.97 -10.21
N THR A 168 4.49 -5.36 -10.84
CA THR A 168 4.38 -3.92 -11.02
C THR A 168 3.08 -3.39 -10.41
N ILE A 169 3.08 -2.12 -10.02
CA ILE A 169 1.89 -1.40 -9.59
C ILE A 169 1.78 -0.09 -10.35
N ASP A 170 0.56 0.23 -10.79
CA ASP A 170 0.25 1.51 -11.41
C ASP A 170 -0.47 2.41 -10.39
N LEU A 171 0.12 3.57 -10.09
CA LEU A 171 -0.47 4.59 -9.23
C LEU A 171 -1.36 5.58 -9.99
N GLY A 172 -1.56 5.35 -11.30
CA GLY A 172 -2.46 6.16 -12.14
C GLY A 172 -1.93 7.55 -12.48
N SER A 173 -0.63 7.80 -12.32
CA SER A 173 -0.01 9.12 -12.58
C SER A 173 1.39 9.06 -13.22
N GLY A 174 1.77 7.93 -13.83
CA GLY A 174 3.10 7.79 -14.43
C GLY A 174 3.40 6.38 -14.91
N ALA A 175 4.67 6.05 -15.06
CA ALA A 175 5.10 4.69 -15.36
C ALA A 175 4.79 3.76 -14.19
N PRO A 176 4.45 2.48 -14.44
CA PRO A 176 4.27 1.49 -13.39
C PRO A 176 5.57 1.33 -12.60
N ILE A 177 5.43 1.15 -11.28
CA ILE A 177 6.55 0.95 -10.37
C ILE A 177 6.78 -0.56 -10.21
N GLU A 178 8.01 -1.02 -10.43
CA GLU A 178 8.41 -2.39 -10.11
C GLU A 178 8.50 -2.57 -8.59
N LEU A 179 7.86 -3.63 -8.06
CA LEU A 179 7.72 -3.82 -6.61
C LEU A 179 8.85 -4.59 -5.97
N ALA A 180 9.56 -5.42 -6.73
CA ALA A 180 10.61 -6.26 -6.16
C ALA A 180 11.59 -6.77 -7.23
N ALA A 181 12.83 -7.01 -6.83
CA ALA A 181 13.72 -7.93 -7.49
C ALA A 181 13.18 -9.37 -7.35
N LYS A 182 13.56 -10.26 -8.24
CA LYS A 182 13.27 -11.69 -8.14
C LYS A 182 14.36 -12.38 -7.29
N ALA A 183 14.04 -13.54 -6.72
CA ALA A 183 14.97 -14.28 -5.88
C ALA A 183 16.23 -14.76 -6.65
N SER A 184 16.11 -14.93 -7.98
CA SER A 184 17.22 -15.35 -8.85
C SER A 184 18.15 -14.21 -9.30
N GLU A 185 17.82 -12.96 -9.01
CA GLU A 185 18.59 -11.75 -9.36
C GLU A 185 19.54 -11.36 -8.24
#